data_b1b048ec30d2954dc476437e9ea4e86d
#
_entry.id   b1b048ec30d2954dc476437e9ea4e86d
#
_cell.length_a   1.000
_cell.length_b   1.000
_cell.length_c   1.000
_cell.angle_alpha   90.00
_cell.angle_beta   90.00
_cell.angle_gamma   90.00
#
_symmetry.space_group_name_H-M   'P 1'
#
loop_
_entity.id
_entity.type
_entity.pdbx_description
1 polymer ?
#
loop_
_entity_poly.entity_id
_entity_poly.type
_entity_poly.pdbx_seq_one_letter_code
_entity_poly.pdbx_strand_id
1 'polypeptide(L)'
;QLGTANQAGVPEASYSPSVTDEEGNFYVHVSELASHTSNLRDCARASVLIIEDESTAENLFARKRVAYQCSALLIERHSNEWESIVDKFEEKFGKIIGFLKTMEDFHLFKLTPKSGRLVLGFGQAYDVCGSGMKNLSHVGAGSGKNGTQGHRKEAKK
;
A
#
# COMPACT_ATOMS: atom_id res chain seq x y z
N GLN A 1 1.04 0.54 -7.92
CA GLN A 1 2.45 0.84 -7.59
C GLN A 1 2.68 0.54 -6.11
N LEU A 2 3.88 0.12 -5.78
CA LEU A 2 4.27 -0.30 -4.44
C LEU A 2 5.44 0.58 -3.96
N GLY A 3 5.26 1.23 -2.81
CA GLY A 3 6.31 1.94 -2.10
C GLY A 3 6.74 1.13 -0.88
N THR A 4 8.04 0.93 -0.72
CA THR A 4 8.66 0.26 0.44
C THR A 4 9.84 1.08 0.96
N ALA A 5 10.42 0.69 2.07
CA ALA A 5 11.67 1.26 2.56
C ALA A 5 12.49 0.18 3.23
N ASN A 6 13.82 0.29 3.14
CA ASN A 6 14.72 -0.59 3.86
C ASN A 6 14.84 -0.21 5.35
N GLN A 7 15.58 -1.00 6.13
CA GLN A 7 15.80 -0.74 7.57
C GLN A 7 16.46 0.62 7.87
N ALA A 8 17.23 1.16 6.93
CA ALA A 8 17.82 2.49 7.04
C ALA A 8 16.83 3.62 6.68
N GLY A 9 15.59 3.28 6.30
CA GLY A 9 14.56 4.24 5.91
C GLY A 9 14.69 4.76 4.47
N VAL A 10 15.57 4.19 3.65
CA VAL A 10 15.69 4.59 2.24
C VAL A 10 14.45 4.11 1.48
N PRO A 11 13.67 5.04 0.88
CA PRO A 11 12.45 4.69 0.17
C PRO A 11 12.75 4.08 -1.20
N GLU A 12 11.85 3.21 -1.63
CA GLU A 12 11.87 2.60 -2.95
C GLU A 12 10.46 2.57 -3.53
N ALA A 13 10.34 2.99 -4.79
CA ALA A 13 9.12 2.85 -5.57
C ALA A 13 9.32 1.71 -6.58
N SER A 14 8.34 0.83 -6.66
CA SER A 14 8.37 -0.33 -7.54
C SER A 14 6.99 -0.67 -8.09
N TYR A 15 6.94 -1.64 -8.98
CA TYR A 15 5.71 -2.19 -9.51
C TYR A 15 5.59 -3.66 -9.12
N SER A 16 4.39 -4.06 -8.72
CA SER A 16 4.02 -5.47 -8.57
C SER A 16 2.55 -5.67 -8.99
N PRO A 17 2.23 -6.71 -9.78
CA PRO A 17 0.87 -7.17 -9.94
C PRO A 17 0.28 -7.53 -8.58
N SER A 18 -1.03 -7.30 -8.42
CA SER A 18 -1.71 -7.61 -7.17
C SER A 18 -3.11 -8.16 -7.40
N VAL A 19 -3.60 -8.91 -6.43
CA VAL A 19 -5.02 -9.27 -6.26
C VAL A 19 -5.53 -8.71 -4.94
N THR A 20 -6.84 -8.66 -4.78
CA THR A 20 -7.50 -8.21 -3.55
C THR A 20 -8.45 -9.26 -3.03
N ASP A 21 -8.67 -9.28 -1.72
CA ASP A 21 -9.77 -10.03 -1.11
C ASP A 21 -11.02 -9.14 -0.92
N GLU A 22 -12.08 -9.73 -0.38
CA GLU A 22 -13.35 -9.03 -0.10
C GLU A 22 -13.23 -8.01 1.03
N GLU A 23 -12.22 -8.14 1.88
CA GLU A 23 -11.91 -7.23 3.00
C GLU A 23 -11.10 -6.01 2.54
N GLY A 24 -10.63 -5.99 1.28
CA GLY A 24 -9.84 -4.91 0.71
C GLY A 24 -8.36 -5.01 1.02
N ASN A 25 -7.85 -6.16 1.45
CA ASN A 25 -6.42 -6.40 1.54
C ASN A 25 -5.84 -6.60 0.13
N PHE A 26 -4.62 -6.13 -0.08
CA PHE A 26 -3.87 -6.40 -1.30
C PHE A 26 -2.92 -7.58 -1.06
N TYR A 27 -2.71 -8.37 -2.10
CA TYR A 27 -1.70 -9.42 -2.08
C TYR A 27 -0.74 -9.23 -3.23
N VAL A 28 0.54 -9.41 -2.97
CA VAL A 28 1.62 -9.34 -3.96
C VAL A 28 2.43 -10.63 -3.90
N HIS A 29 2.72 -11.22 -5.08
CA HIS A 29 3.54 -12.43 -5.21
C HIS A 29 4.85 -12.01 -5.85
N VAL A 30 5.94 -11.98 -5.09
CA VAL A 30 7.17 -11.26 -5.40
C VAL A 30 8.41 -12.12 -5.20
N SER A 31 9.40 -11.97 -6.10
CA SER A 31 10.67 -12.69 -6.05
C SER A 31 11.65 -12.06 -5.06
N GLU A 32 12.53 -12.87 -4.49
CA GLU A 32 13.67 -12.42 -3.67
C GLU A 32 14.66 -11.52 -4.41
N LEU A 33 14.67 -11.56 -5.74
CA LEU A 33 15.52 -10.70 -6.57
C LEU A 33 15.12 -9.22 -6.49
N ALA A 34 13.90 -8.94 -6.09
CA ALA A 34 13.40 -7.57 -5.96
C ALA A 34 13.64 -7.03 -4.55
N SER A 35 14.23 -5.84 -4.44
CA SER A 35 14.51 -5.19 -3.16
C SER A 35 13.26 -4.92 -2.33
N HIS A 36 12.09 -4.71 -2.97
CA HIS A 36 10.84 -4.60 -2.22
C HIS A 36 10.51 -5.86 -1.40
N THR A 37 10.98 -7.04 -1.80
CA THR A 37 10.73 -8.30 -1.07
C THR A 37 11.46 -8.31 0.27
N SER A 38 12.75 -7.95 0.27
CA SER A 38 13.51 -7.80 1.52
C SER A 38 12.94 -6.68 2.38
N ASN A 39 12.56 -5.53 1.78
CA ASN A 39 11.95 -4.42 2.50
C ASN A 39 10.64 -4.82 3.20
N LEU A 40 9.77 -5.57 2.52
CA LEU A 40 8.51 -6.08 3.11
C LEU A 40 8.76 -7.05 4.26
N ARG A 41 9.77 -7.92 4.13
CA ARG A 41 10.16 -8.88 5.16
C ARG A 41 10.71 -8.18 6.40
N ASP A 42 11.59 -7.21 6.21
CA ASP A 42 12.36 -6.58 7.28
C ASP A 42 11.58 -5.48 8.00
N CYS A 43 10.78 -4.69 7.25
CA CYS A 43 10.09 -3.53 7.80
C CYS A 43 8.59 -3.75 8.00
N ALA A 44 8.00 -4.78 7.37
CA ALA A 44 6.58 -5.14 7.47
C ALA A 44 5.61 -3.96 7.16
N ARG A 45 6.01 -3.02 6.30
CA ARG A 45 5.24 -1.83 5.91
C ARG A 45 5.37 -1.56 4.43
N ALA A 46 4.27 -1.07 3.82
CA ALA A 46 4.23 -0.66 2.44
C ALA A 46 3.29 0.52 2.24
N SER A 47 3.49 1.24 1.14
CA SER A 47 2.48 2.13 0.57
C SER A 47 2.00 1.56 -0.76
N VAL A 48 0.68 1.49 -0.96
CA VAL A 48 0.07 1.07 -2.22
C VAL A 48 -0.58 2.28 -2.88
N LEU A 49 -0.12 2.63 -4.08
CA LEU A 49 -0.70 3.68 -4.89
C LEU A 49 -1.51 3.07 -6.02
N ILE A 50 -2.81 3.41 -6.05
CA ILE A 50 -3.71 3.18 -7.18
C ILE A 50 -4.01 4.55 -7.79
N ILE A 51 -3.78 4.70 -9.08
CA ILE A 51 -3.89 5.97 -9.78
C ILE A 51 -4.52 5.76 -11.16
N GLU A 52 -5.39 6.69 -11.56
CA GLU A 52 -5.99 6.74 -12.88
C GLU A 52 -4.90 6.80 -13.97
N ASP A 53 -5.13 6.11 -15.09
CA ASP A 53 -4.20 6.13 -16.22
C ASP A 53 -4.09 7.53 -16.83
N GLU A 54 -2.89 7.92 -17.27
CA GLU A 54 -2.64 9.23 -17.86
C GLU A 54 -3.41 9.44 -19.15
N SER A 55 -3.59 8.37 -19.93
CA SER A 55 -4.30 8.42 -21.20
C SER A 55 -5.80 8.68 -21.08
N THR A 56 -6.38 8.43 -19.90
CA THR A 56 -7.82 8.61 -19.62
C THR A 56 -8.10 9.80 -18.70
N ALA A 57 -7.05 10.39 -18.09
CA ALA A 57 -7.20 11.49 -17.16
C ALA A 57 -7.50 12.82 -17.88
N GLU A 58 -8.56 13.51 -17.48
CA GLU A 58 -8.88 14.84 -18.00
C GLU A 58 -7.83 15.89 -17.63
N ASN A 59 -7.21 15.74 -16.46
CA ASN A 59 -6.19 16.65 -15.96
C ASN A 59 -5.14 15.89 -15.14
N LEU A 60 -3.88 15.90 -15.61
CA LEU A 60 -2.78 15.16 -14.99
C LEU A 60 -2.46 15.62 -13.55
N PHE A 61 -2.68 16.90 -13.21
CA PHE A 61 -2.47 17.42 -11.86
C PHE A 61 -3.59 17.01 -10.88
N ALA A 62 -4.77 16.65 -11.40
CA ALA A 62 -5.96 16.29 -10.62
C ALA A 62 -6.35 14.82 -10.77
N ARG A 63 -5.44 13.95 -11.26
CA ARG A 63 -5.70 12.51 -11.45
C ARG A 63 -6.31 11.89 -10.19
N LYS A 64 -7.37 11.11 -10.38
CA LYS A 64 -7.97 10.32 -9.32
C LYS A 64 -6.96 9.29 -8.81
N ARG A 65 -6.73 9.27 -7.52
CA ARG A 65 -5.75 8.37 -6.92
C ARG A 65 -6.04 8.10 -5.46
N VAL A 66 -5.60 6.95 -4.99
CA VAL A 66 -5.57 6.64 -3.56
C VAL A 66 -4.21 6.05 -3.22
N ALA A 67 -3.61 6.55 -2.13
CA ALA A 67 -2.39 6.02 -1.55
C ALA A 67 -2.73 5.43 -0.17
N TYR A 68 -2.58 4.11 -0.02
CA TYR A 68 -2.79 3.41 1.25
C TYR A 68 -1.47 3.22 1.98
N GLN A 69 -1.48 3.39 3.29
CA GLN A 69 -0.43 2.92 4.19
C GLN A 69 -0.84 1.55 4.72
N CYS A 70 -0.01 0.55 4.46
CA CYS A 70 -0.31 -0.85 4.75
C CYS A 70 0.69 -1.45 5.73
N SER A 71 0.20 -2.35 6.60
CA SER A 71 1.08 -3.36 7.20
C SER A 71 1.26 -4.51 6.23
N ALA A 72 2.46 -5.12 6.22
CA ALA A 72 2.75 -6.30 5.41
C ALA A 72 2.89 -7.54 6.30
N LEU A 73 2.37 -8.67 5.83
CA LEU A 73 2.49 -9.97 6.46
C LEU A 73 2.91 -11.00 5.39
N LEU A 74 3.99 -11.72 5.66
CA LEU A 74 4.37 -12.87 4.85
C LEU A 74 3.36 -14.01 5.07
N ILE A 75 2.80 -14.53 3.99
CA ILE A 75 1.87 -15.66 4.04
C ILE A 75 2.67 -16.95 3.90
N GLU A 76 2.45 -17.85 4.83
CA GLU A 76 3.11 -19.16 4.84
C GLU A 76 2.75 -19.95 3.57
N ARG A 77 3.79 -20.41 2.88
CA ARG A 77 3.65 -21.21 1.65
C ARG A 77 2.88 -22.49 1.94
N HIS A 78 1.98 -22.87 1.03
CA HIS A 78 1.10 -24.02 1.15
C HIS A 78 0.08 -23.97 2.30
N SER A 79 -0.08 -22.82 2.97
CA SER A 79 -1.25 -22.60 3.84
C SER A 79 -2.52 -22.48 3.01
N ASN A 80 -3.69 -22.69 3.63
CA ASN A 80 -4.98 -22.52 2.94
C ASN A 80 -5.16 -21.11 2.36
N GLU A 81 -4.67 -20.07 3.06
CA GLU A 81 -4.70 -18.69 2.57
C GLU A 81 -3.79 -18.54 1.33
N TRP A 82 -2.59 -19.11 1.38
CA TRP A 82 -1.64 -19.06 0.26
C TRP A 82 -2.25 -19.69 -1.00
N GLU A 83 -2.80 -20.93 -0.90
CA GLU A 83 -3.38 -21.64 -2.04
C GLU A 83 -4.55 -20.83 -2.64
N SER A 84 -5.48 -20.37 -1.80
CA SER A 84 -6.63 -19.58 -2.25
C SER A 84 -6.25 -18.28 -2.95
N ILE A 85 -5.18 -17.61 -2.49
CA ILE A 85 -4.75 -16.35 -3.10
C ILE A 85 -3.95 -16.61 -4.38
N VAL A 86 -3.12 -17.65 -4.43
CA VAL A 86 -2.40 -18.02 -5.65
C VAL A 86 -3.36 -18.43 -6.76
N ASP A 87 -4.46 -19.11 -6.44
CA ASP A 87 -5.52 -19.41 -7.41
C ASP A 87 -6.16 -18.14 -7.97
N LYS A 88 -6.41 -17.11 -7.14
CA LYS A 88 -6.87 -15.79 -7.63
C LYS A 88 -5.85 -15.11 -8.54
N PHE A 89 -4.55 -15.25 -8.27
CA PHE A 89 -3.50 -14.77 -9.16
C PHE A 89 -3.53 -15.51 -10.51
N GLU A 90 -3.69 -16.85 -10.49
CA GLU A 90 -3.75 -17.67 -11.71
C GLU A 90 -4.99 -17.34 -12.55
N GLU A 91 -6.14 -17.13 -11.90
CA GLU A 91 -7.38 -16.68 -12.54
C GLU A 91 -7.19 -15.32 -13.25
N LYS A 92 -6.54 -14.37 -12.59
CA LYS A 92 -6.36 -13.00 -13.09
C LYS A 92 -5.23 -12.86 -14.12
N PHE A 93 -4.12 -13.56 -13.93
CA PHE A 93 -2.90 -13.37 -14.71
C PHE A 93 -2.52 -14.58 -15.57
N GLY A 94 -3.25 -15.69 -15.45
CA GLY A 94 -3.11 -16.86 -16.29
C GLY A 94 -1.95 -17.77 -15.91
N LYS A 95 -1.58 -18.63 -16.85
CA LYS A 95 -0.66 -19.78 -16.67
C LYS A 95 0.73 -19.43 -16.13
N ILE A 96 1.19 -18.20 -16.27
CA ILE A 96 2.47 -17.78 -15.73
C ILE A 96 2.56 -17.99 -14.23
N ILE A 97 1.45 -17.83 -13.52
CA ILE A 97 1.36 -18.03 -12.07
C ILE A 97 1.60 -19.50 -11.70
N GLY A 98 1.09 -20.43 -12.53
CA GLY A 98 1.34 -21.86 -12.37
C GLY A 98 2.83 -22.22 -12.39
N PHE A 99 3.66 -21.48 -13.15
CA PHE A 99 5.11 -21.58 -13.12
C PHE A 99 5.71 -20.88 -11.89
N LEU A 100 5.34 -19.63 -11.64
CA LEU A 100 5.89 -18.84 -10.53
C LEU A 100 5.63 -19.47 -9.15
N LYS A 101 4.49 -20.13 -8.96
CA LYS A 101 4.16 -20.79 -7.70
C LYS A 101 5.07 -22.00 -7.38
N THR A 102 5.81 -22.55 -8.37
CA THR A 102 6.78 -23.61 -8.14
C THR A 102 8.14 -23.10 -7.71
N MET A 103 8.40 -21.80 -7.87
CA MET A 103 9.69 -21.19 -7.54
C MET A 103 9.76 -20.87 -6.05
N GLU A 104 10.78 -21.37 -5.36
CA GLU A 104 10.93 -21.21 -3.90
C GLU A 104 11.28 -19.77 -3.50
N ASP A 105 11.88 -19.00 -4.41
CA ASP A 105 12.25 -17.60 -4.20
C ASP A 105 11.09 -16.61 -4.37
N PHE A 106 9.86 -17.11 -4.68
CA PHE A 106 8.66 -16.30 -4.73
C PHE A 106 7.89 -16.36 -3.42
N HIS A 107 7.58 -15.20 -2.88
CA HIS A 107 6.88 -15.03 -1.61
C HIS A 107 5.56 -14.29 -1.79
N LEU A 108 4.55 -14.71 -1.04
CA LEU A 108 3.24 -14.05 -1.00
C LEU A 108 3.17 -13.15 0.23
N PHE A 109 2.92 -11.86 0.02
CA PHE A 109 2.67 -10.91 1.10
C PHE A 109 1.23 -10.41 1.04
N LYS A 110 0.59 -10.36 2.21
CA LYS A 110 -0.67 -9.66 2.46
C LYS A 110 -0.36 -8.23 2.90
N LEU A 111 -0.93 -7.26 2.22
CA LEU A 111 -0.80 -5.83 2.55
C LEU A 111 -2.15 -5.34 3.04
N THR A 112 -2.26 -5.12 4.35
CA THR A 112 -3.51 -4.67 4.99
C THR A 112 -3.52 -3.16 5.15
N PRO A 113 -4.43 -2.43 4.46
CA PRO A 113 -4.58 -1.00 4.61
C PRO A 113 -4.90 -0.59 6.06
N LYS A 114 -4.21 0.44 6.57
CA LYS A 114 -4.41 1.03 7.90
C LYS A 114 -4.97 2.43 7.81
N SER A 115 -4.55 3.17 6.81
CA SER A 115 -5.02 4.50 6.47
C SER A 115 -4.74 4.79 5.00
N GLY A 116 -5.32 5.86 4.46
CA GLY A 116 -5.03 6.27 3.09
C GLY A 116 -5.37 7.73 2.85
N ARG A 117 -4.92 8.23 1.69
CA ARG A 117 -5.27 9.53 1.15
C ARG A 117 -5.89 9.34 -0.23
N LEU A 118 -7.17 9.69 -0.36
CA LEU A 118 -7.92 9.69 -1.62
C LEU A 118 -7.95 11.10 -2.20
N VAL A 119 -7.66 11.23 -3.49
CA VAL A 119 -7.79 12.47 -4.25
C VAL A 119 -8.71 12.21 -5.43
N LEU A 120 -9.79 12.98 -5.54
CA LEU A 120 -10.78 12.88 -6.62
C LEU A 120 -10.70 14.04 -7.61
N GLY A 121 -9.94 15.11 -7.28
CA GLY A 121 -9.81 16.30 -8.08
C GLY A 121 -9.19 17.45 -7.29
N PHE A 122 -9.17 18.65 -7.88
CA PHE A 122 -8.70 19.84 -7.20
C PHE A 122 -9.56 20.15 -5.96
N GLY A 123 -8.92 20.32 -4.80
CA GLY A 123 -9.60 20.59 -3.53
C GLY A 123 -10.40 19.40 -2.97
N GLN A 124 -10.39 18.25 -3.65
CA GLN A 124 -11.13 17.05 -3.25
C GLN A 124 -10.16 15.97 -2.75
N ALA A 125 -9.54 16.23 -1.62
CA ALA A 125 -8.68 15.30 -0.91
C ALA A 125 -9.34 14.82 0.39
N TYR A 126 -9.25 13.52 0.65
CA TYR A 126 -9.90 12.88 1.79
C TYR A 126 -8.93 11.94 2.49
N ASP A 127 -8.92 11.97 3.82
CA ASP A 127 -8.33 10.89 4.61
C ASP A 127 -9.28 9.71 4.63
N VAL A 128 -8.73 8.52 4.44
CA VAL A 128 -9.46 7.24 4.39
C VAL A 128 -8.99 6.39 5.56
N CYS A 129 -9.91 5.91 6.37
CA CYS A 129 -9.60 5.07 7.53
C CYS A 129 -10.78 4.17 7.94
N GLY A 130 -10.60 3.44 9.04
CA GLY A 130 -11.61 2.54 9.61
C GLY A 130 -11.67 1.18 8.94
N SER A 131 -12.60 0.35 9.39
CA SER A 131 -12.78 -1.00 8.86
C SER A 131 -13.18 -0.95 7.38
N GLY A 132 -12.44 -1.69 6.54
CA GLY A 132 -12.64 -1.69 5.09
C GLY A 132 -12.40 -0.34 4.42
N MET A 133 -11.67 0.60 5.06
CA MET A 133 -11.37 1.93 4.53
C MET A 133 -12.62 2.73 4.12
N LYS A 134 -13.71 2.62 4.89
CA LYS A 134 -15.02 3.21 4.54
C LYS A 134 -15.25 4.62 5.10
N ASN A 135 -14.44 5.06 6.07
CA ASN A 135 -14.58 6.37 6.67
C ASN A 135 -13.76 7.39 5.88
N LEU A 136 -14.44 8.42 5.36
CA LEU A 136 -13.83 9.50 4.60
C LEU A 136 -13.96 10.79 5.39
N SER A 137 -12.85 11.54 5.54
CA SER A 137 -12.86 12.88 6.10
C SER A 137 -12.16 13.85 5.14
N HIS A 138 -12.83 14.94 4.78
CA HIS A 138 -12.29 15.93 3.86
C HIS A 138 -11.07 16.63 4.46
N VAL A 139 -9.99 16.74 3.69
CA VAL A 139 -8.78 17.44 4.09
C VAL A 139 -8.96 18.93 3.76
N GLY A 140 -9.37 19.72 4.74
CA GLY A 140 -9.46 21.17 4.60
C GLY A 140 -8.08 21.84 4.64
N ALA A 141 -7.98 23.04 4.08
CA ALA A 141 -6.73 23.84 4.03
C ALA A 141 -6.15 24.22 5.43
N GLY A 142 -6.77 23.75 6.52
CA GLY A 142 -6.39 24.04 7.92
C GLY A 142 -5.92 22.86 8.75
N SER A 143 -5.95 21.62 8.25
CA SER A 143 -5.62 20.41 9.07
C SER A 143 -4.14 20.12 9.24
N GLY A 144 -3.25 21.04 8.85
CA GLY A 144 -1.79 20.89 8.89
C GLY A 144 -1.08 21.46 10.13
N LYS A 145 -1.75 21.77 11.25
CA LYS A 145 -1.11 22.31 12.47
C LYS A 145 -1.67 21.70 13.73
N ASN A 146 -1.22 20.50 14.07
CA ASN A 146 -1.08 20.09 15.48
C ASN A 146 0.41 19.75 15.70
N GLY A 147 1.24 20.79 15.70
CA GLY A 147 2.61 20.76 16.18
C GLY A 147 2.63 21.36 17.57
N THR A 148 2.92 20.53 18.55
CA THR A 148 3.53 20.76 19.87
C THR A 148 3.59 22.21 20.34
N GLN A 149 2.68 22.61 21.23
CA GLN A 149 2.88 23.77 22.11
C GLN A 149 3.95 23.41 23.15
N GLY A 150 5.19 23.79 22.89
CA GLY A 150 6.25 23.83 23.88
C GLY A 150 5.93 24.90 24.93
N HIS A 151 5.69 24.47 26.15
CA HIS A 151 5.63 25.33 27.35
C HIS A 151 6.99 26.01 27.53
N ARG A 152 7.05 27.30 27.17
CA ARG A 152 8.12 28.19 27.56
C ARG A 152 7.80 28.68 28.97
N LYS A 153 8.45 28.08 30.01
CA LYS A 153 8.46 28.64 31.34
C LYS A 153 9.31 29.92 31.36
N GLU A 154 8.65 31.04 31.56
CA GLU A 154 9.33 32.28 31.94
C GLU A 154 9.90 32.12 33.34
N ALA A 155 11.23 32.23 33.48
CA ALA A 155 11.88 32.46 34.76
C ALA A 155 11.96 33.97 34.97
N LYS A 156 11.22 34.47 35.97
CA LYS A 156 11.42 35.82 36.55
C LYS A 156 12.69 35.80 37.39
N LYS A 157 13.62 36.61 37.04
CA LYS A 157 14.24 37.66 37.87
C LYS A 157 15.29 38.41 37.07
#